data_86e9ca683fd2471304bd1c57c22565ad
#
_entry.id   86e9ca683fd2471304bd1c57c22565ad
#
_cell.length_a   1.000
_cell.length_b   1.000
_cell.length_c   1.000
_cell.angle_alpha   90.00
_cell.angle_beta   90.00
_cell.angle_gamma   90.00
#
_symmetry.space_group_name_H-M   'P 1'
#
loop_
_entity.id
_entity.type
_entity.pdbx_description
1 polymer ?
#
loop_
_entity_poly.entity_id
_entity_poly.type
_entity_poly.pdbx_seq_one_letter_code
_entity_poly.pdbx_strand_id
1 'polypeptide(L)'
;MPTLQALYLAGERADPDTIHWAQRHLKVPVIDHWWQTETGYAIAANPLGIERLPVKIGSPSVPMPGYDVEVLDEGGHPVSPGTLGAIAIRLPLPPGTLQTLWNAEDRFRKGYLSHFPGYYETGDAGYIDSDGYLYIMARTDDVINVAGHRLSTGA
;
A
#
# COMPACT_ATOMS: atom_id res chain seq x y z
N MET A 1 13.99 3.73 -25.91
CA MET A 1 15.10 3.73 -24.90
C MET A 1 15.57 2.29 -24.73
N PRO A 2 16.71 1.89 -25.30
CA PRO A 2 17.10 0.46 -25.31
C PRO A 2 17.53 -0.08 -23.95
N THR A 3 17.77 0.74 -22.96
CA THR A 3 18.22 0.36 -21.61
C THR A 3 17.14 0.42 -20.55
N LEU A 4 15.94 0.92 -20.87
CA LEU A 4 14.82 0.96 -19.92
C LEU A 4 14.25 -0.44 -19.76
N GLN A 5 14.19 -0.95 -18.54
CA GLN A 5 13.69 -2.29 -18.22
C GLN A 5 12.30 -2.28 -17.57
N ALA A 6 11.97 -1.24 -16.83
CA ALA A 6 10.69 -1.06 -16.19
C ALA A 6 10.44 0.43 -15.91
N LEU A 7 9.18 0.84 -15.79
CA LEU A 7 8.75 2.13 -15.28
C LEU A 7 7.97 1.90 -13.98
N TYR A 8 8.40 2.55 -12.90
CA TYR A 8 7.69 2.51 -11.62
C TYR A 8 6.89 3.80 -11.44
N LEU A 9 5.65 3.66 -11.01
CA LEU A 9 4.74 4.76 -10.68
C LEU A 9 4.50 4.79 -9.18
N ALA A 10 4.34 5.98 -8.62
CA ALA A 10 4.03 6.18 -7.19
C ALA A 10 3.32 7.51 -6.97
N GLY A 11 2.77 7.68 -5.77
CA GLY A 11 2.20 8.94 -5.28
C GLY A 11 0.68 8.95 -5.31
N GLU A 12 0.06 8.50 -6.39
CA GLU A 12 -1.38 8.39 -6.54
C GLU A 12 -1.73 7.05 -7.20
N ARG A 13 -2.99 6.64 -7.08
CA ARG A 13 -3.47 5.47 -7.82
C ARG A 13 -3.30 5.71 -9.31
N ALA A 14 -2.54 4.85 -9.94
CA ALA A 14 -2.25 4.98 -11.35
C ALA A 14 -3.49 4.74 -12.21
N ASP A 15 -3.83 5.72 -13.06
CA ASP A 15 -4.93 5.63 -14.01
C ASP A 15 -4.67 4.51 -15.04
N PRO A 16 -5.64 3.61 -15.27
CA PRO A 16 -5.50 2.49 -16.20
C PRO A 16 -5.13 2.91 -17.63
N ASP A 17 -5.71 3.99 -18.15
CA ASP A 17 -5.44 4.45 -19.51
C ASP A 17 -4.02 4.98 -19.66
N THR A 18 -3.51 5.67 -18.63
CA THR A 18 -2.13 6.13 -18.53
C THR A 18 -1.17 4.95 -18.49
N ILE A 19 -1.46 3.90 -17.71
CA ILE A 19 -0.66 2.68 -17.68
C ILE A 19 -0.61 2.01 -19.05
N HIS A 20 -1.77 1.81 -19.68
CA HIS A 20 -1.86 1.20 -21.01
C HIS A 20 -1.12 2.03 -22.08
N TRP A 21 -1.24 3.35 -22.02
CA TRP A 21 -0.51 4.25 -22.91
C TRP A 21 1.00 4.09 -22.74
N ALA A 22 1.49 4.13 -21.51
CA ALA A 22 2.91 3.99 -21.21
C ALA A 22 3.45 2.62 -21.63
N GLN A 23 2.73 1.53 -21.35
CA GLN A 23 3.12 0.18 -21.78
C GLN A 23 3.24 0.07 -23.30
N ARG A 24 2.27 0.62 -24.05
CA ARG A 24 2.31 0.61 -25.53
C ARG A 24 3.53 1.37 -26.10
N HIS A 25 3.89 2.51 -25.50
CA HIS A 25 4.96 3.36 -26.01
C HIS A 25 6.35 2.93 -25.55
N LEU A 26 6.50 2.55 -24.31
CA LEU A 26 7.78 2.19 -23.72
C LEU A 26 8.15 0.72 -23.95
N LYS A 27 7.16 -0.15 -24.16
CA LYS A 27 7.31 -1.60 -24.34
C LYS A 27 8.06 -2.28 -23.18
N VAL A 28 7.88 -1.74 -21.97
CA VAL A 28 8.39 -2.28 -20.71
C VAL A 28 7.24 -2.40 -19.72
N PRO A 29 7.39 -3.20 -18.65
CA PRO A 29 6.43 -3.21 -17.56
C PRO A 29 6.27 -1.81 -16.97
N VAL A 30 5.02 -1.40 -16.75
CA VAL A 30 4.67 -0.22 -15.97
C VAL A 30 4.10 -0.75 -14.66
N ILE A 31 4.76 -0.46 -13.57
CA ILE A 31 4.56 -1.07 -12.26
C ILE A 31 4.17 0.03 -11.31
N ASP A 32 2.99 -0.10 -10.71
CA ASP A 32 2.64 0.70 -9.56
C ASP A 32 3.38 0.16 -8.33
N HIS A 33 3.79 1.04 -7.41
CA HIS A 33 4.36 0.63 -6.14
C HIS A 33 3.93 1.59 -5.04
N TRP A 34 3.71 1.05 -3.86
CA TRP A 34 3.20 1.79 -2.72
C TRP A 34 4.24 1.87 -1.61
N TRP A 35 4.46 3.08 -1.12
CA TRP A 35 5.36 3.39 -0.04
C TRP A 35 4.91 4.65 0.70
N GLN A 36 5.47 4.89 1.85
CA GLN A 36 5.25 6.08 2.65
C GLN A 36 6.61 6.70 3.01
N THR A 37 6.62 7.99 3.31
CA THR A 37 7.83 8.67 3.79
C THR A 37 8.43 7.95 5.00
N GLU A 38 7.56 7.44 5.87
CA GLU A 38 7.88 6.68 7.07
C GLU A 38 8.57 5.34 6.80
N THR A 39 8.36 4.76 5.65
CA THR A 39 8.94 3.45 5.31
C THR A 39 10.23 3.54 4.51
N GLY A 40 10.51 4.70 3.91
CA GLY A 40 11.75 4.97 3.15
C GLY A 40 11.91 4.15 1.87
N TYR A 41 11.11 3.11 1.66
CA TYR A 41 11.07 2.24 0.49
C TYR A 41 9.69 1.62 0.31
N ALA A 42 9.49 0.92 -0.82
CA ALA A 42 8.23 0.30 -1.16
C ALA A 42 7.80 -0.74 -0.12
N ILE A 43 6.58 -0.59 0.40
CA ILE A 43 5.89 -1.57 1.22
C ILE A 43 5.35 -2.70 0.33
N ALA A 44 4.81 -2.32 -0.84
CA ALA A 44 4.36 -3.26 -1.86
C ALA A 44 4.84 -2.83 -3.25
N ALA A 45 5.30 -3.79 -4.04
CA ALA A 45 5.73 -3.62 -5.42
C ALA A 45 5.80 -4.97 -6.12
N ASN A 46 6.02 -4.96 -7.45
CA ASN A 46 6.41 -6.16 -8.18
C ASN A 46 7.91 -6.43 -7.92
N PRO A 47 8.29 -7.53 -7.28
CA PRO A 47 9.66 -7.79 -6.83
C PRO A 47 10.57 -8.29 -7.97
N LEU A 48 10.76 -7.50 -9.04
CA LEU A 48 11.46 -7.89 -10.27
C LEU A 48 12.85 -8.50 -10.06
N GLY A 49 13.52 -8.19 -8.96
CA GLY A 49 14.84 -8.75 -8.62
C GLY A 49 14.77 -10.16 -8.02
N ILE A 50 13.58 -10.63 -7.65
CA ILE A 50 13.35 -11.96 -7.06
C ILE A 50 12.53 -12.80 -8.03
N GLU A 51 11.33 -12.31 -8.35
CA GLU A 51 10.40 -12.93 -9.27
C GLU A 51 9.59 -11.86 -9.98
N ARG A 52 9.37 -12.04 -11.28
CA ARG A 52 8.52 -11.15 -12.07
C ARG A 52 7.08 -11.63 -12.02
N LEU A 53 6.26 -10.97 -11.23
CA LEU A 53 4.83 -11.26 -11.15
C LEU A 53 4.03 -10.58 -12.28
N PRO A 54 2.87 -11.14 -12.68
CA PRO A 54 1.93 -10.44 -13.55
C PRO A 54 1.56 -9.06 -12.99
N VAL A 55 1.50 -8.05 -13.85
CA VAL A 55 1.06 -6.70 -13.45
C VAL A 55 -0.45 -6.67 -13.46
N LYS A 56 -1.06 -6.44 -12.30
CA LYS A 56 -2.50 -6.14 -12.16
C LYS A 56 -2.68 -4.63 -12.05
N ILE A 57 -3.42 -4.04 -13.00
CA ILE A 57 -3.63 -2.59 -13.04
C ILE A 57 -4.39 -2.12 -11.78
N GLY A 58 -3.92 -1.04 -11.18
CA GLY A 58 -4.47 -0.49 -9.94
C GLY A 58 -3.98 -1.19 -8.67
N SER A 59 -3.03 -2.14 -8.79
CA SER A 59 -2.40 -2.81 -7.66
C SER A 59 -0.89 -2.54 -7.65
N PRO A 60 -0.30 -2.16 -6.50
CA PRO A 60 1.15 -2.13 -6.32
C PRO A 60 1.75 -3.54 -6.20
N SER A 61 1.05 -4.58 -6.60
CA SER A 61 1.40 -5.99 -6.50
C SER A 61 1.38 -6.55 -5.07
N VAL A 62 2.48 -7.09 -4.58
CA VAL A 62 2.53 -7.82 -3.31
C VAL A 62 3.45 -7.13 -2.29
N PRO A 63 3.30 -7.43 -1.00
CA PRO A 63 4.24 -6.93 0.00
C PRO A 63 5.69 -7.29 -0.33
N MET A 64 6.58 -6.33 -0.17
CA MET A 64 8.01 -6.52 -0.34
C MET A 64 8.60 -7.28 0.84
N PRO A 65 9.72 -8.01 0.65
CA PRO A 65 10.37 -8.75 1.73
C PRO A 65 10.64 -7.88 2.96
N GLY A 66 10.20 -8.36 4.12
CA GLY A 66 10.29 -7.67 5.41
C GLY A 66 9.00 -6.97 5.85
N TYR A 67 8.03 -6.81 4.96
CA TYR A 67 6.72 -6.26 5.29
C TYR A 67 5.67 -7.36 5.37
N ASP A 68 5.02 -7.49 6.53
CA ASP A 68 3.87 -8.37 6.75
C ASP A 68 2.60 -7.49 6.75
N VAL A 69 2.01 -7.34 5.57
CA VAL A 69 0.86 -6.45 5.33
C VAL A 69 -0.43 -7.22 5.50
N GLU A 70 -1.31 -6.70 6.34
CA GLU A 70 -2.64 -7.23 6.57
C GLU A 70 -3.70 -6.14 6.37
N VAL A 71 -4.93 -6.59 6.11
CA VAL A 71 -6.11 -5.72 6.08
C VAL A 71 -6.98 -6.07 7.28
N LEU A 72 -7.29 -5.08 8.11
CA LEU A 72 -7.95 -5.25 9.39
C LEU A 72 -9.35 -4.63 9.39
N ASP A 73 -10.26 -5.25 10.12
CA ASP A 73 -11.55 -4.66 10.48
C ASP A 73 -11.40 -3.59 11.58
N GLU A 74 -12.50 -2.98 11.99
CA GLU A 74 -12.52 -1.97 13.07
C GLU A 74 -12.10 -2.55 14.43
N GLY A 75 -12.20 -3.86 14.62
CA GLY A 75 -11.76 -4.58 15.82
C GLY A 75 -10.28 -4.96 15.80
N GLY A 76 -9.57 -4.67 14.70
CA GLY A 76 -8.15 -5.06 14.52
C GLY A 76 -7.95 -6.53 14.15
N HIS A 77 -8.97 -7.20 13.62
CA HIS A 77 -8.87 -8.59 13.16
C HIS A 77 -8.67 -8.63 11.65
N PRO A 78 -7.79 -9.52 11.14
CA PRO A 78 -7.63 -9.72 9.71
C PRO A 78 -8.94 -10.10 9.02
N VAL A 79 -9.21 -9.49 7.87
CA VAL A 79 -10.39 -9.76 7.06
C VAL A 79 -10.12 -10.77 5.94
N SER A 80 -11.17 -11.35 5.38
CA SER A 80 -11.05 -12.26 4.25
C SER A 80 -10.61 -11.53 2.97
N PRO A 81 -9.92 -12.21 2.02
CA PRO A 81 -9.55 -11.63 0.74
C PRO A 81 -10.72 -10.94 0.03
N GLY A 82 -10.44 -9.79 -0.59
CA GLY A 82 -11.44 -8.96 -1.26
C GLY A 82 -12.27 -8.06 -0.34
N THR A 83 -12.11 -8.17 0.97
CA THR A 83 -12.83 -7.33 1.95
C THR A 83 -12.05 -6.05 2.21
N LEU A 84 -12.74 -4.91 2.11
CA LEU A 84 -12.17 -3.59 2.39
C LEU A 84 -11.95 -3.42 3.90
N GLY A 85 -10.78 -2.91 4.29
CA GLY A 85 -10.46 -2.58 5.67
C GLY A 85 -9.27 -1.64 5.79
N ALA A 86 -8.78 -1.42 7.01
CA ALA A 86 -7.58 -0.65 7.27
C ALA A 86 -6.33 -1.47 6.90
N ILE A 87 -5.44 -0.87 6.10
CA ILE A 87 -4.16 -1.53 5.78
C ILE A 87 -3.19 -1.28 6.93
N ALA A 88 -2.66 -2.35 7.48
CA ALA A 88 -1.72 -2.30 8.59
C ALA A 88 -0.51 -3.22 8.32
N ILE A 89 0.60 -2.94 8.98
CA ILE A 89 1.83 -3.75 8.86
C ILE A 89 2.11 -4.36 10.22
N ARG A 90 2.18 -5.68 10.27
CA ARG A 90 2.52 -6.39 11.51
C ARG A 90 3.94 -6.05 11.96
N LEU A 91 4.09 -5.78 13.24
CA LEU A 91 5.39 -5.51 13.85
C LEU A 91 6.21 -6.79 14.05
N PRO A 92 7.57 -6.70 13.99
CA PRO A 92 8.36 -5.48 13.84
C PRO A 92 8.45 -5.01 12.38
N LEU A 93 8.56 -3.69 12.18
CA LEU A 93 8.86 -3.14 10.86
C LEU A 93 10.29 -3.51 10.42
N PRO A 94 10.56 -3.61 9.10
CA PRO A 94 11.91 -3.86 8.60
C PRO A 94 12.86 -2.68 8.91
N PRO A 95 14.20 -2.93 8.94
CA PRO A 95 15.19 -1.88 9.11
C PRO A 95 15.06 -0.79 8.04
N GLY A 96 15.30 0.46 8.41
CA GLY A 96 15.20 1.63 7.52
C GLY A 96 13.86 2.36 7.59
N THR A 97 12.87 1.80 8.28
CA THR A 97 11.60 2.48 8.55
C THR A 97 11.74 3.49 9.69
N LEU A 98 10.76 4.39 9.81
CA LEU A 98 10.68 5.39 10.88
C LEU A 98 10.73 4.72 12.25
N GLN A 99 11.71 5.08 13.06
CA GLN A 99 11.90 4.52 14.41
C GLN A 99 11.17 5.35 15.46
N THR A 100 11.07 6.66 15.27
CA THR A 100 10.45 7.60 16.18
C THR A 100 10.29 8.98 15.53
N LEU A 101 9.61 9.90 16.19
CA LEU A 101 9.60 11.32 15.86
C LEU A 101 10.54 12.08 16.79
N TRP A 102 11.32 13.00 16.24
CA TRP A 102 12.28 13.81 17.02
C TRP A 102 11.60 14.52 18.18
N ASN A 103 12.08 14.25 19.40
CA ASN A 103 11.52 14.76 20.66
C ASN A 103 10.00 14.58 20.83
N ALA A 104 9.39 13.56 20.19
CA ALA A 104 7.95 13.35 20.18
C ALA A 104 7.56 11.85 20.13
N GLU A 105 8.23 11.02 20.95
CA GLU A 105 8.00 9.58 21.03
C GLU A 105 6.51 9.23 21.32
N ASP A 106 5.87 9.95 22.22
CA ASP A 106 4.47 9.70 22.53
C ASP A 106 3.55 9.98 21.32
N ARG A 107 3.89 11.01 20.55
CA ARG A 107 3.17 11.31 19.30
C ARG A 107 3.37 10.21 18.27
N PHE A 108 4.58 9.67 18.16
CA PHE A 108 4.87 8.53 17.29
C PHE A 108 4.02 7.32 17.68
N ARG A 109 4.07 6.92 18.96
CA ARG A 109 3.30 5.78 19.46
C ARG A 109 1.80 5.96 19.24
N LYS A 110 1.28 7.15 19.56
CA LYS A 110 -0.14 7.45 19.42
C LYS A 110 -0.58 7.46 17.96
N GLY A 111 0.24 8.00 17.05
CA GLY A 111 -0.13 8.17 15.65
C GLY A 111 0.02 6.91 14.79
N TYR A 112 0.88 5.97 15.20
CA TYR A 112 1.22 4.84 14.32
C TYR A 112 1.07 3.47 14.97
N LEU A 113 1.04 3.35 16.31
CA LEU A 113 1.16 2.07 17.00
C LEU A 113 0.04 1.77 18.01
N SER A 114 -0.89 2.69 18.23
CA SER A 114 -1.86 2.56 19.32
C SER A 114 -3.23 2.06 18.89
N HIS A 115 -3.63 2.29 17.65
CA HIS A 115 -4.97 1.95 17.17
C HIS A 115 -5.15 0.43 17.05
N PHE A 116 -4.18 -0.24 16.42
CA PHE A 116 -4.18 -1.69 16.27
C PHE A 116 -2.95 -2.28 17.01
N PRO A 117 -3.11 -2.81 18.24
CA PRO A 117 -1.99 -3.38 18.99
C PRO A 117 -1.25 -4.46 18.20
N GLY A 118 0.07 -4.33 18.08
CA GLY A 118 0.92 -5.24 17.32
C GLY A 118 1.08 -4.89 15.85
N TYR A 119 0.51 -3.77 15.39
CA TYR A 119 0.60 -3.27 14.03
C TYR A 119 1.07 -1.83 13.97
N TYR A 120 1.70 -1.51 12.85
CA TYR A 120 1.89 -0.14 12.38
C TYR A 120 0.70 0.25 11.52
N GLU A 121 0.06 1.37 11.84
CA GLU A 121 -1.08 1.92 11.12
C GLU A 121 -0.59 2.78 9.95
N THR A 122 -0.93 2.39 8.73
CA THR A 122 -0.51 3.12 7.52
C THR A 122 -1.35 4.37 7.24
N GLY A 123 -2.56 4.42 7.78
CA GLY A 123 -3.55 5.44 7.46
C GLY A 123 -4.16 5.28 6.07
N ASP A 124 -3.97 4.13 5.43
CA ASP A 124 -4.57 3.77 4.15
C ASP A 124 -5.63 2.68 4.33
N ALA A 125 -6.65 2.68 3.47
CA ALA A 125 -7.68 1.66 3.39
C ALA A 125 -7.60 0.94 2.04
N GLY A 126 -7.87 -0.37 2.06
CA GLY A 126 -7.78 -1.18 0.84
C GLY A 126 -8.17 -2.63 1.08
N TYR A 127 -7.79 -3.50 0.18
CA TYR A 127 -8.02 -4.94 0.29
C TYR A 127 -6.87 -5.72 -0.35
N ILE A 128 -6.75 -6.99 0.01
CA ILE A 128 -5.86 -7.96 -0.65
C ILE A 128 -6.78 -8.95 -1.38
N ASP A 129 -6.52 -9.21 -2.66
CA ASP A 129 -7.30 -10.17 -3.43
C ASP A 129 -6.90 -11.63 -3.11
N SER A 130 -7.61 -12.58 -3.72
CA SER A 130 -7.36 -14.03 -3.53
C SER A 130 -5.98 -14.49 -4.00
N ASP A 131 -5.31 -13.72 -4.84
CA ASP A 131 -3.97 -14.02 -5.34
C ASP A 131 -2.87 -13.31 -4.53
N GLY A 132 -3.25 -12.59 -3.45
CA GLY A 132 -2.34 -11.87 -2.58
C GLY A 132 -1.94 -10.47 -3.05
N TYR A 133 -2.60 -9.94 -4.08
CA TYR A 133 -2.33 -8.58 -4.58
C TYR A 133 -3.05 -7.54 -3.73
N LEU A 134 -2.30 -6.52 -3.32
CA LEU A 134 -2.79 -5.39 -2.54
C LEU A 134 -3.43 -4.34 -3.45
N TYR A 135 -4.53 -3.74 -2.99
CA TYR A 135 -5.18 -2.60 -3.64
C TYR A 135 -5.40 -1.49 -2.63
N ILE A 136 -4.79 -0.33 -2.87
CA ILE A 136 -4.97 0.87 -2.06
C ILE A 136 -6.15 1.65 -2.62
N MET A 137 -7.16 1.91 -1.80
CA MET A 137 -8.40 2.53 -2.25
C MET A 137 -8.53 4.00 -1.85
N ALA A 138 -8.10 4.35 -0.64
CA ALA A 138 -8.18 5.70 -0.10
C ALA A 138 -7.34 5.86 1.17
N ARG A 139 -7.15 7.11 1.61
CA ARG A 139 -6.74 7.39 2.99
C ARG A 139 -7.91 7.12 3.94
N THR A 140 -7.63 6.62 5.13
CA THR A 140 -8.67 6.37 6.14
C THR A 140 -9.33 7.65 6.64
N ASP A 141 -8.57 8.76 6.66
CA ASP A 141 -9.03 10.10 7.00
C ASP A 141 -9.86 10.77 5.89
N ASP A 142 -9.70 10.34 4.63
CA ASP A 142 -10.48 10.82 3.47
C ASP A 142 -11.79 10.03 3.25
N VAL A 143 -12.04 8.98 4.04
CA VAL A 143 -13.25 8.18 3.93
C VAL A 143 -14.39 8.85 4.71
N ILE A 144 -15.32 9.45 3.99
CA ILE A 144 -16.52 10.05 4.58
C ILE A 144 -17.60 8.98 4.77
N ASN A 145 -18.07 8.81 6.01
CA ASN A 145 -19.24 7.99 6.31
C ASN A 145 -20.52 8.76 5.98
N VAL A 146 -21.22 8.39 4.90
CA VAL A 146 -22.52 8.95 4.54
C VAL A 146 -23.59 7.87 4.73
N ALA A 147 -24.45 8.07 5.70
CA ALA A 147 -25.61 7.18 5.97
C ALA A 147 -25.25 5.67 6.07
N GLY A 148 -24.14 5.34 6.67
CA GLY A 148 -23.66 3.95 6.81
C GLY A 148 -22.91 3.40 5.59
N HIS A 149 -22.72 4.19 4.55
CA HIS A 149 -21.87 3.86 3.41
C HIS A 149 -20.56 4.65 3.48
N ARG A 150 -19.43 3.93 3.38
CA ARG A 150 -18.10 4.55 3.28
C ARG A 150 -17.88 5.02 1.84
N LEU A 151 -17.74 6.32 1.64
CA LEU A 151 -17.41 6.92 0.34
C LEU A 151 -15.99 7.49 0.41
N SER A 152 -15.17 7.22 -0.60
CA SER A 152 -13.88 7.85 -0.80
C SER A 152 -14.05 9.19 -1.51
N THR A 153 -13.32 10.23 -1.08
CA THR A 153 -13.28 11.54 -1.74
C THR A 153 -12.39 11.57 -2.98
N GLY A 154 -11.63 10.50 -3.23
CA GLY A 154 -10.72 10.33 -4.37
C GLY A 154 -11.29 9.40 -5.44
N ALA A 155 -12.42 9.80 -6.07
CA ALA A 155 -12.94 9.12 -7.26
C ALA A 155 -12.63 9.92 -8.51
#